data_dba1470b69f599dc5ea962ebed4d4bc5
#
_entry.id   dba1470b69f599dc5ea962ebed4d4bc5
#
_cell.length_a   1.000
_cell.length_b   1.000
_cell.length_c   1.000
_cell.angle_alpha   90.00
_cell.angle_beta   90.00
_cell.angle_gamma   90.00
#
_symmetry.space_group_name_H-M   'P 1'
#
loop_
_entity.id
_entity.type
_entity.pdbx_description
1 polymer ?
#
loop_
_entity_poly.entity_id
_entity_poly.type
_entity_poly.pdbx_seq_one_letter_code
_entity_poly.pdbx_strand_id
1 'polypeptide(L)'
;PRTLWVKLSESARAWQADHFLTKEEVLRAYLNLAPYGGNLQGVEASSIRYFGKPAAELTLPESALLAGIPQSPSRLRPDRFPKAAKKRRDKVLLRMLAEGMIEHGTALDAMAEPIRLEPSALSGSSARHFVIDALGLRPSGGRTFLNLSLQHEVERLAKEQLDGLPFGTDAAVVVIDIETGGLVAMVGGTDFRNPSGGQVNAAKAWRSPGSTLKTFVYATAATERRLDENTILLDQSESFAGW
;
A
#
# COMPACT_ATOMS: atom_id res chain seq x y z
N PRO A 1 -15.01 28.35 -8.03
CA PRO A 1 -14.63 29.73 -7.64
C PRO A 1 -14.62 29.81 -6.12
N ARG A 2 -13.47 30.22 -5.53
CA ARG A 2 -13.36 30.46 -4.09
C ARG A 2 -14.13 31.71 -3.75
N THR A 3 -15.33 31.57 -3.22
CA THR A 3 -16.16 32.68 -2.76
C THR A 3 -15.67 33.22 -1.42
N LEU A 4 -16.03 34.48 -1.11
CA LEU A 4 -15.70 35.10 0.20
C LEU A 4 -16.21 34.26 1.39
N TRP A 5 -17.36 33.63 1.23
CA TRP A 5 -17.93 32.73 2.25
C TRP A 5 -17.07 31.51 2.54
N VAL A 6 -16.46 30.92 1.52
CA VAL A 6 -15.50 29.81 1.70
C VAL A 6 -14.28 30.27 2.47
N LYS A 7 -13.73 31.46 2.16
CA LYS A 7 -12.60 32.03 2.91
C LYS A 7 -12.95 32.34 4.37
N LEU A 8 -14.12 32.85 4.65
CA LEU A 8 -14.57 33.12 6.01
C LEU A 8 -14.72 31.80 6.82
N SER A 9 -15.31 30.78 6.21
CA SER A 9 -15.44 29.47 6.86
C SER A 9 -14.08 28.78 7.06
N GLU A 10 -13.16 28.91 6.11
CA GLU A 10 -11.76 28.42 6.24
C GLU A 10 -11.05 29.16 7.41
N SER A 11 -11.20 30.49 7.52
CA SER A 11 -10.59 31.27 8.60
C SER A 11 -11.19 30.92 9.97
N ALA A 12 -12.49 30.71 10.07
CA ALA A 12 -13.13 30.29 11.31
C ALA A 12 -12.65 28.90 11.76
N ARG A 13 -12.53 27.95 10.81
CA ARG A 13 -11.99 26.60 11.09
C ARG A 13 -10.50 26.65 11.47
N ALA A 14 -9.71 27.49 10.82
CA ALA A 14 -8.31 27.68 11.16
C ALA A 14 -8.15 28.23 12.59
N TRP A 15 -8.98 29.21 12.96
CA TRP A 15 -9.01 29.74 14.32
C TRP A 15 -9.43 28.68 15.36
N GLN A 16 -10.43 27.87 15.06
CA GLN A 16 -10.81 26.74 15.90
C GLN A 16 -9.66 25.73 16.05
N ALA A 17 -9.00 25.36 14.94
CA ALA A 17 -7.87 24.44 14.99
C ALA A 17 -6.72 24.99 15.85
N ASP A 18 -6.39 26.29 15.73
CA ASP A 18 -5.33 26.93 16.51
C ASP A 18 -5.68 27.00 18.02
N HIS A 19 -6.97 27.02 18.36
CA HIS A 19 -7.44 27.06 19.74
C HIS A 19 -7.50 25.68 20.40
N PHE A 20 -7.84 24.63 19.65
CA PHE A 20 -8.05 23.28 20.19
C PHE A 20 -6.89 22.32 19.96
N LEU A 21 -5.99 22.62 19.03
CA LEU A 21 -4.86 21.76 18.67
C LEU A 21 -3.53 22.43 19.03
N THR A 22 -2.60 21.65 19.51
CA THR A 22 -1.21 22.09 19.66
C THR A 22 -0.56 22.29 18.28
N LYS A 23 0.50 23.08 18.22
CA LYS A 23 1.27 23.28 16.98
C LYS A 23 1.80 21.96 16.40
N GLU A 24 2.16 21.02 17.28
CA GLU A 24 2.61 19.69 16.87
C GLU A 24 1.49 18.88 16.24
N GLU A 25 0.29 18.89 16.80
CA GLU A 25 -0.88 18.22 16.22
C GLU A 25 -1.27 18.81 14.87
N VAL A 26 -1.23 20.14 14.74
CA VAL A 26 -1.47 20.83 13.46
C VAL A 26 -0.42 20.44 12.43
N LEU A 27 0.86 20.40 12.80
CA LEU A 27 1.94 19.98 11.92
C LEU A 27 1.80 18.52 11.50
N ARG A 28 1.47 17.65 12.45
CA ARG A 28 1.22 16.22 12.18
C ARG A 28 0.05 16.03 11.22
N ALA A 29 -1.05 16.72 11.46
CA ALA A 29 -2.21 16.69 10.55
C ALA A 29 -1.83 17.22 9.15
N TYR A 30 -1.10 18.33 9.08
CA TYR A 30 -0.62 18.87 7.81
C TYR A 30 0.25 17.88 7.05
N LEU A 31 1.26 17.29 7.69
CA LEU A 31 2.16 16.33 7.05
C LEU A 31 1.42 15.08 6.54
N ASN A 32 0.38 14.65 7.24
CA ASN A 32 -0.42 13.49 6.84
C ASN A 32 -1.47 13.80 5.75
N LEU A 33 -1.92 15.04 5.63
CA LEU A 33 -2.99 15.42 4.71
C LEU A 33 -2.51 16.22 3.49
N ALA A 34 -1.29 16.76 3.54
CA ALA A 34 -0.75 17.55 2.45
C ALA A 34 -0.65 16.72 1.16
N PRO A 35 -0.98 17.32 0.00
CA PRO A 35 -0.82 16.67 -1.30
C PRO A 35 0.64 16.78 -1.79
N TYR A 36 1.17 15.68 -2.29
CA TYR A 36 2.54 15.59 -2.83
C TYR A 36 2.58 15.29 -4.34
N GLY A 37 1.44 15.44 -5.01
CA GLY A 37 1.31 15.28 -6.46
C GLY A 37 0.70 13.94 -6.90
N GLY A 38 -0.08 13.99 -7.97
CA GLY A 38 -0.93 12.85 -8.36
C GLY A 38 -1.92 12.52 -7.24
N ASN A 39 -2.01 11.26 -6.90
CA ASN A 39 -2.87 10.76 -5.81
C ASN A 39 -2.13 10.63 -4.47
N LEU A 40 -0.91 11.17 -4.37
CA LEU A 40 -0.11 11.06 -3.15
C LEU A 40 -0.58 12.06 -2.11
N GLN A 41 -0.98 11.56 -0.95
CA GLN A 41 -1.36 12.32 0.22
C GLN A 41 -0.57 11.82 1.42
N GLY A 42 0.01 12.73 2.16
CA GLY A 42 0.84 12.45 3.32
C GLY A 42 2.32 12.24 3.00
N VAL A 43 3.16 12.67 3.94
CA VAL A 43 4.62 12.65 3.80
C VAL A 43 5.17 11.22 3.75
N GLU A 44 4.62 10.31 4.55
CA GLU A 44 5.06 8.91 4.60
C GLU A 44 4.85 8.20 3.26
N ALA A 45 3.62 8.28 2.71
CA ALA A 45 3.32 7.72 1.40
C ALA A 45 4.20 8.31 0.29
N SER A 46 4.55 9.59 0.42
CA SER A 46 5.37 10.30 -0.55
C SER A 46 6.86 9.94 -0.43
N SER A 47 7.35 9.73 0.79
CA SER A 47 8.69 9.23 1.06
C SER A 47 8.89 7.85 0.45
N ILE A 48 8.00 6.92 0.75
CA ILE A 48 8.02 5.57 0.18
C ILE A 48 7.92 5.63 -1.35
N ARG A 49 7.05 6.49 -1.89
CA ARG A 49 6.85 6.59 -3.34
C ARG A 49 8.03 7.16 -4.10
N TYR A 50 8.71 8.16 -3.55
CA TYR A 50 9.80 8.84 -4.23
C TYR A 50 11.18 8.30 -3.88
N PHE A 51 11.36 7.81 -2.64
CA PHE A 51 12.67 7.41 -2.11
C PHE A 51 12.73 5.97 -1.61
N GLY A 52 11.62 5.22 -1.63
CA GLY A 52 11.60 3.81 -1.24
C GLY A 52 11.78 3.52 0.25
N LYS A 53 11.74 4.55 1.11
CA LYS A 53 12.05 4.45 2.55
C LYS A 53 11.07 5.27 3.40
N PRO A 54 10.95 4.95 4.71
CA PRO A 54 10.13 5.71 5.65
C PRO A 54 10.56 7.18 5.73
N ALA A 55 9.59 8.07 6.05
CA ALA A 55 9.88 9.50 6.17
C ALA A 55 10.91 9.84 7.27
N ALA A 56 11.00 9.01 8.31
CA ALA A 56 11.99 9.16 9.37
C ALA A 56 13.45 8.93 8.92
N GLU A 57 13.65 8.26 7.79
CA GLU A 57 14.96 7.94 7.21
C GLU A 57 15.39 8.89 6.10
N LEU A 58 14.60 9.93 5.85
CA LEU A 58 14.91 10.92 4.82
C LEU A 58 16.15 11.73 5.19
N THR A 59 17.03 11.91 4.21
CA THR A 59 18.16 12.85 4.32
C THR A 59 17.66 14.29 4.29
N LEU A 60 18.54 15.24 4.65
CA LEU A 60 18.22 16.66 4.61
C LEU A 60 17.73 17.13 3.22
N PRO A 61 18.42 16.84 2.09
CA PRO A 61 17.95 17.24 0.78
C PRO A 61 16.64 16.57 0.36
N GLU A 62 16.37 15.33 0.78
CA GLU A 62 15.12 14.65 0.51
C GLU A 62 13.96 15.26 1.31
N SER A 63 14.18 15.53 2.59
CA SER A 63 13.22 16.22 3.46
C SER A 63 12.87 17.61 2.93
N ALA A 64 13.88 18.39 2.52
CA ALA A 64 13.69 19.70 1.91
C ALA A 64 12.94 19.64 0.58
N LEU A 65 13.16 18.58 -0.21
CA LEU A 65 12.41 18.34 -1.45
C LEU A 65 10.92 18.11 -1.13
N LEU A 66 10.61 17.17 -0.23
CA LEU A 66 9.23 16.90 0.13
C LEU A 66 8.56 18.12 0.75
N ALA A 67 9.21 18.84 1.65
CA ALA A 67 8.68 20.08 2.25
C ALA A 67 8.33 21.14 1.18
N GLY A 68 9.00 21.10 0.03
CA GLY A 68 8.76 22.00 -1.08
C GLY A 68 7.55 21.70 -1.94
N ILE A 69 7.15 20.43 -2.07
CA ILE A 69 6.14 19.95 -3.04
C ILE A 69 4.72 20.48 -2.77
N PRO A 70 4.21 20.52 -1.52
CA PRO A 70 2.82 20.90 -1.25
C PRO A 70 2.41 22.29 -1.73
N GLN A 71 3.37 23.18 -1.96
CA GLN A 71 3.09 24.52 -2.52
C GLN A 71 2.47 24.46 -3.93
N SER A 72 2.90 23.49 -4.74
CA SER A 72 2.40 23.30 -6.12
C SER A 72 2.55 21.82 -6.53
N PRO A 73 1.74 20.93 -5.97
CA PRO A 73 1.95 19.48 -6.06
C PRO A 73 2.03 18.95 -7.49
N SER A 74 1.23 19.51 -8.40
CA SER A 74 1.22 19.07 -9.80
C SER A 74 2.44 19.51 -10.60
N ARG A 75 3.07 20.62 -10.23
CA ARG A 75 4.19 21.23 -10.97
C ARG A 75 5.55 20.95 -10.36
N LEU A 76 5.58 20.43 -9.12
CA LEU A 76 6.81 20.18 -8.37
C LEU A 76 7.06 18.67 -8.16
N ARG A 77 6.35 17.83 -8.89
CA ARG A 77 6.58 16.38 -8.89
C ARG A 77 7.99 16.07 -9.40
N PRO A 78 8.85 15.45 -8.58
CA PRO A 78 10.24 15.19 -8.96
C PRO A 78 10.36 14.15 -10.08
N ASP A 79 9.41 13.21 -10.18
CA ASP A 79 9.34 12.17 -11.23
C ASP A 79 8.93 12.74 -12.61
N ARG A 80 8.32 13.92 -12.67
CA ARG A 80 7.89 14.57 -13.91
C ARG A 80 8.64 15.86 -14.20
N PHE A 81 8.96 16.63 -13.16
CA PHE A 81 9.55 17.96 -13.28
C PHE A 81 10.79 18.11 -12.38
N PRO A 82 11.85 17.28 -12.58
CA PRO A 82 13.01 17.22 -11.67
C PRO A 82 13.72 18.57 -11.53
N LYS A 83 13.83 19.35 -12.60
CA LYS A 83 14.46 20.68 -12.57
C LYS A 83 13.67 21.68 -11.69
N ALA A 84 12.36 21.68 -11.79
CA ALA A 84 11.50 22.54 -10.98
C ALA A 84 11.51 22.11 -9.50
N ALA A 85 11.46 20.81 -9.26
CA ALA A 85 11.56 20.22 -7.94
C ALA A 85 12.89 20.54 -7.26
N LYS A 86 14.03 20.40 -7.99
CA LYS A 86 15.36 20.80 -7.50
C LYS A 86 15.41 22.28 -7.13
N LYS A 87 14.96 23.16 -8.02
CA LYS A 87 14.92 24.62 -7.76
C LYS A 87 14.08 24.94 -6.51
N ARG A 88 13.00 24.21 -6.28
CA ARG A 88 12.15 24.38 -5.09
C ARG A 88 12.83 23.86 -3.84
N ARG A 89 13.46 22.68 -3.88
CA ARG A 89 14.28 22.13 -2.80
C ARG A 89 15.37 23.13 -2.36
N ASP A 90 16.11 23.63 -3.33
CA ASP A 90 17.21 24.54 -3.06
C ASP A 90 16.72 25.85 -2.39
N LYS A 91 15.52 26.34 -2.76
CA LYS A 91 14.87 27.47 -2.05
C LYS A 91 14.49 27.13 -0.61
N VAL A 92 14.09 25.90 -0.32
CA VAL A 92 13.79 25.46 1.06
C VAL A 92 15.08 25.44 1.87
N LEU A 93 16.16 24.86 1.33
CA LEU A 93 17.48 24.81 1.98
C LEU A 93 18.05 26.21 2.24
N LEU A 94 17.95 27.13 1.28
CA LEU A 94 18.35 28.53 1.49
C LEU A 94 17.54 29.22 2.58
N ARG A 95 16.26 28.93 2.69
CA ARG A 95 15.44 29.46 3.78
C ARG A 95 15.85 28.88 5.13
N MET A 96 16.11 27.56 5.22
CA MET A 96 16.61 26.92 6.43
C MET A 96 17.96 27.53 6.88
N LEU A 97 18.84 27.85 5.93
CA LEU A 97 20.09 28.55 6.20
C LEU A 97 19.84 29.98 6.74
N ALA A 98 18.96 30.73 6.09
CA ALA A 98 18.62 32.09 6.52
C ALA A 98 17.98 32.17 7.90
N GLU A 99 17.23 31.14 8.31
CA GLU A 99 16.62 30.99 9.62
C GLU A 99 17.59 30.37 10.66
N GLY A 100 18.86 30.09 10.29
CA GLY A 100 19.86 29.50 11.18
C GLY A 100 19.62 28.05 11.55
N MET A 101 18.78 27.35 10.81
CA MET A 101 18.44 25.93 11.06
C MET A 101 19.54 24.96 10.61
N ILE A 102 20.33 25.36 9.63
CA ILE A 102 21.46 24.60 9.08
C ILE A 102 22.66 25.54 8.80
N GLU A 103 23.85 24.96 8.79
CA GLU A 103 25.08 25.70 8.49
C GLU A 103 25.27 25.89 6.96
N HIS A 104 26.10 26.87 6.60
CA HIS A 104 26.35 27.22 5.19
C HIS A 104 26.93 26.04 4.39
N GLY A 105 27.91 25.31 4.94
CA GLY A 105 28.50 24.13 4.30
C GLY A 105 27.47 23.05 4.04
N THR A 106 26.69 22.71 5.07
CA THR A 106 25.59 21.72 4.98
C THR A 106 24.55 22.09 3.91
N ALA A 107 24.23 23.39 3.79
CA ALA A 107 23.29 23.86 2.78
C ALA A 107 23.86 23.67 1.36
N LEU A 108 25.13 23.99 1.15
CA LEU A 108 25.80 23.82 -0.16
C LEU A 108 25.90 22.34 -0.56
N ASP A 109 26.30 21.48 0.35
CA ASP A 109 26.39 20.04 0.12
C ASP A 109 25.02 19.45 -0.25
N ALA A 110 23.97 19.80 0.53
CA ALA A 110 22.60 19.37 0.25
C ALA A 110 22.04 19.87 -1.10
N MET A 111 22.42 21.10 -1.52
CA MET A 111 22.05 21.63 -2.83
C MET A 111 22.84 21.02 -3.99
N ALA A 112 24.09 20.62 -3.75
CA ALA A 112 24.92 19.94 -4.74
C ALA A 112 24.43 18.51 -5.01
N GLU A 113 23.81 17.86 -4.03
CA GLU A 113 23.32 16.48 -4.14
C GLU A 113 22.23 16.38 -5.23
N PRO A 114 22.39 15.43 -6.19
CA PRO A 114 21.38 15.18 -7.20
C PRO A 114 20.11 14.56 -6.57
N ILE A 115 18.94 14.89 -7.13
CA ILE A 115 17.70 14.18 -6.75
C ILE A 115 17.79 12.77 -7.31
N ARG A 116 17.93 11.80 -6.43
CA ARG A 116 17.86 10.37 -6.75
C ARG A 116 16.50 9.86 -6.30
N LEU A 117 15.68 9.48 -7.26
CA LEU A 117 14.41 8.84 -6.97
C LEU A 117 14.65 7.33 -6.99
N GLU A 118 14.37 6.70 -5.90
CA GLU A 118 14.31 5.26 -5.77
C GLU A 118 12.86 4.87 -5.53
N PRO A 119 12.04 4.84 -6.60
CA PRO A 119 10.68 4.40 -6.42
C PRO A 119 10.72 2.99 -5.87
N SER A 120 10.22 2.84 -4.65
CA SER A 120 10.07 1.53 -4.03
C SER A 120 9.47 0.56 -5.05
N ALA A 121 9.97 -0.66 -5.10
CA ALA A 121 9.28 -1.77 -5.74
C ALA A 121 7.81 -1.87 -5.24
N LEU A 122 7.53 -1.27 -4.07
CA LEU A 122 6.21 -1.08 -3.49
C LEU A 122 5.35 -0.04 -4.23
N SER A 123 5.93 0.72 -5.18
CA SER A 123 5.22 1.79 -5.85
C SER A 123 4.21 1.26 -6.85
N GLY A 124 3.08 0.83 -6.36
CA GLY A 124 1.84 0.98 -7.07
C GLY A 124 1.26 -0.24 -7.78
N SER A 125 1.77 -1.47 -7.61
CA SER A 125 1.10 -2.63 -8.20
C SER A 125 0.86 -3.79 -7.23
N SER A 126 1.52 -3.80 -6.08
CA SER A 126 1.43 -4.91 -5.13
C SER A 126 0.14 -4.87 -4.32
N ALA A 127 -0.37 -6.04 -3.98
CA ALA A 127 -1.54 -6.24 -3.12
C ALA A 127 -2.83 -5.51 -3.57
N ARG A 128 -3.03 -5.26 -4.86
CA ARG A 128 -4.16 -4.43 -5.34
C ARG A 128 -5.52 -4.98 -4.92
N HIS A 129 -5.74 -6.27 -5.06
CA HIS A 129 -6.99 -6.92 -4.64
C HIS A 129 -7.21 -6.76 -3.14
N PHE A 130 -6.15 -6.97 -2.33
CA PHE A 130 -6.21 -6.75 -0.89
C PHE A 130 -6.56 -5.30 -0.54
N VAL A 131 -5.89 -4.33 -1.17
CA VAL A 131 -6.12 -2.90 -0.90
C VAL A 131 -7.56 -2.50 -1.24
N ILE A 132 -8.09 -2.96 -2.36
CA ILE A 132 -9.48 -2.69 -2.76
C ILE A 132 -10.45 -3.25 -1.72
N ASP A 133 -10.25 -4.49 -1.27
CA ASP A 133 -11.09 -5.12 -0.26
C ASP A 133 -10.97 -4.42 1.10
N ALA A 134 -9.75 -4.10 1.53
CA ALA A 134 -9.51 -3.41 2.79
C ALA A 134 -10.14 -2.01 2.82
N LEU A 135 -10.06 -1.25 1.73
CA LEU A 135 -10.70 0.05 1.62
C LEU A 135 -12.23 -0.06 1.49
N GLY A 136 -12.75 -1.15 0.93
CA GLY A 136 -14.18 -1.46 0.93
C GLY A 136 -14.71 -1.67 2.36
N LEU A 137 -13.92 -2.30 3.23
CA LEU A 137 -14.27 -2.51 4.64
C LEU A 137 -14.00 -1.26 5.51
N ARG A 138 -12.93 -0.52 5.22
CA ARG A 138 -12.50 0.68 5.94
C ARG A 138 -12.06 1.77 4.96
N PRO A 139 -12.97 2.60 4.48
CA PRO A 139 -12.65 3.67 3.53
C PRO A 139 -11.61 4.68 4.02
N SER A 140 -11.51 4.87 5.34
CA SER A 140 -10.51 5.74 5.97
C SER A 140 -9.10 5.12 6.02
N GLY A 141 -8.95 3.87 5.57
CA GLY A 141 -7.71 3.11 5.70
C GLY A 141 -7.43 2.64 7.12
N GLY A 142 -6.18 2.22 7.38
CA GLY A 142 -5.74 1.74 8.68
C GLY A 142 -4.54 0.79 8.59
N ARG A 143 -4.07 0.33 9.75
CA ARG A 143 -3.04 -0.70 9.83
C ARG A 143 -3.65 -2.06 9.51
N THR A 144 -2.89 -2.89 8.84
CA THR A 144 -3.26 -4.26 8.48
C THR A 144 -2.14 -5.21 8.88
N PHE A 145 -2.39 -6.51 8.82
CA PHE A 145 -1.38 -7.54 9.01
C PHE A 145 -0.54 -7.82 7.76
N LEU A 146 -0.85 -7.17 6.63
CA LEU A 146 -0.15 -7.40 5.38
C LEU A 146 1.36 -7.17 5.53
N ASN A 147 2.14 -8.20 5.21
CA ASN A 147 3.60 -8.14 5.13
C ASN A 147 4.00 -7.93 3.68
N LEU A 148 4.50 -6.73 3.37
CA LEU A 148 4.81 -6.37 1.99
C LEU A 148 5.92 -7.22 1.37
N SER A 149 6.93 -7.61 2.12
CA SER A 149 8.01 -8.48 1.61
C SER A 149 7.47 -9.86 1.24
N LEU A 150 6.65 -10.43 2.12
CA LEU A 150 5.98 -11.70 1.85
C LEU A 150 4.98 -11.59 0.69
N GLN A 151 4.23 -10.49 0.62
CA GLN A 151 3.31 -10.22 -0.49
C GLN A 151 4.02 -10.25 -1.85
N HIS A 152 5.17 -9.56 -1.96
CA HIS A 152 5.95 -9.53 -3.19
C HIS A 152 6.48 -10.91 -3.57
N GLU A 153 6.95 -11.65 -2.59
CA GLU A 153 7.45 -13.01 -2.82
C GLU A 153 6.32 -13.93 -3.31
N VAL A 154 5.15 -13.86 -2.69
CA VAL A 154 3.97 -14.64 -3.09
C VAL A 154 3.48 -14.24 -4.48
N GLU A 155 3.47 -12.94 -4.82
CA GLU A 155 3.13 -12.46 -6.17
C GLU A 155 4.10 -12.99 -7.22
N ARG A 156 5.40 -12.98 -6.92
CA ARG A 156 6.45 -13.52 -7.80
C ARG A 156 6.27 -15.01 -8.02
N LEU A 157 6.16 -15.78 -6.95
CA LEU A 157 5.98 -17.23 -6.99
C LEU A 157 4.69 -17.62 -7.72
N ALA A 158 3.57 -16.95 -7.44
CA ALA A 158 2.30 -17.20 -8.11
C ALA A 158 2.42 -17.00 -9.62
N LYS A 159 3.15 -15.97 -10.06
CA LYS A 159 3.37 -15.71 -11.48
C LYS A 159 4.29 -16.75 -12.12
N GLU A 160 5.37 -17.13 -11.45
CA GLU A 160 6.32 -18.15 -11.94
C GLU A 160 5.67 -19.52 -12.09
N GLN A 161 4.75 -19.89 -11.20
CA GLN A 161 4.00 -21.15 -11.30
C GLN A 161 3.03 -21.23 -12.50
N LEU A 162 2.74 -20.11 -13.13
CA LEU A 162 1.91 -20.10 -14.35
C LEU A 162 2.71 -20.39 -15.62
N ASP A 163 4.03 -20.33 -15.55
CA ASP A 163 4.88 -20.60 -16.71
C ASP A 163 4.67 -22.05 -17.19
N GLY A 164 4.34 -22.18 -18.48
CA GLY A 164 4.03 -23.46 -19.10
C GLY A 164 2.59 -23.95 -18.96
N LEU A 165 1.72 -23.20 -18.25
CA LEU A 165 0.29 -23.50 -18.19
C LEU A 165 -0.49 -22.90 -19.38
N PRO A 166 -1.69 -23.42 -19.69
CA PRO A 166 -2.49 -22.91 -20.80
C PRO A 166 -2.77 -21.40 -20.68
N PHE A 167 -2.81 -20.74 -21.84
CA PHE A 167 -3.13 -19.31 -21.91
C PHE A 167 -4.46 -19.00 -21.20
N GLY A 168 -4.47 -17.95 -20.40
CA GLY A 168 -5.64 -17.54 -19.62
C GLY A 168 -5.76 -18.20 -18.25
N THR A 169 -4.80 -19.08 -17.89
CA THR A 169 -4.70 -19.55 -16.49
C THR A 169 -4.28 -18.43 -15.58
N ASP A 170 -4.91 -18.32 -14.42
CA ASP A 170 -4.55 -17.38 -13.38
C ASP A 170 -4.46 -18.09 -12.01
N ALA A 171 -3.82 -17.46 -11.04
CA ALA A 171 -3.63 -18.03 -9.71
C ALA A 171 -4.06 -17.05 -8.64
N ALA A 172 -4.63 -17.60 -7.56
CA ALA A 172 -4.93 -16.85 -6.35
C ALA A 172 -4.29 -17.53 -5.15
N VAL A 173 -3.73 -16.73 -4.25
CA VAL A 173 -3.05 -17.20 -3.04
C VAL A 173 -3.49 -16.37 -1.84
N VAL A 174 -3.74 -17.05 -0.73
CA VAL A 174 -4.05 -16.44 0.57
C VAL A 174 -3.10 -17.01 1.60
N VAL A 175 -2.41 -16.14 2.33
CA VAL A 175 -1.52 -16.53 3.42
C VAL A 175 -2.03 -15.89 4.71
N ILE A 176 -2.31 -16.76 5.69
CA ILE A 176 -2.84 -16.38 7.00
C ILE A 176 -1.82 -16.77 8.05
N ASP A 177 -1.50 -15.85 8.93
CA ASP A 177 -0.71 -16.14 10.12
C ASP A 177 -1.56 -16.91 11.13
N ILE A 178 -1.08 -18.06 11.56
CA ILE A 178 -1.87 -19.01 12.39
C ILE A 178 -2.08 -18.45 13.80
N GLU A 179 -1.10 -17.73 14.34
CA GLU A 179 -1.16 -17.23 15.71
C GLU A 179 -2.14 -16.07 15.84
N THR A 180 -2.11 -15.15 14.88
CA THR A 180 -2.93 -13.94 14.92
C THR A 180 -4.24 -14.06 14.14
N GLY A 181 -4.38 -15.07 13.27
CA GLY A 181 -5.45 -15.15 12.29
C GLY A 181 -5.40 -14.06 11.23
N GLY A 182 -4.30 -13.30 11.20
CA GLY A 182 -4.14 -12.14 10.32
C GLY A 182 -3.82 -12.53 8.88
N LEU A 183 -4.40 -11.83 7.92
CA LEU A 183 -4.10 -11.97 6.50
C LEU A 183 -2.78 -11.26 6.21
N VAL A 184 -1.70 -12.03 5.99
CA VAL A 184 -0.34 -11.50 5.81
C VAL A 184 0.07 -11.36 4.34
N ALA A 185 -0.55 -12.11 3.42
CA ALA A 185 -0.43 -11.90 1.98
C ALA A 185 -1.69 -12.36 1.24
N MET A 186 -2.05 -11.67 0.14
CA MET A 186 -3.16 -12.05 -0.72
C MET A 186 -2.90 -11.68 -2.18
N VAL A 187 -2.91 -12.67 -3.03
CA VAL A 187 -2.90 -12.54 -4.50
C VAL A 187 -4.27 -12.98 -5.00
N GLY A 188 -5.03 -12.06 -5.56
CA GLY A 188 -6.34 -12.36 -6.12
C GLY A 188 -6.31 -12.64 -7.61
N GLY A 189 -5.15 -12.48 -8.24
CA GLY A 189 -4.84 -12.71 -9.64
C GLY A 189 -3.46 -12.18 -9.94
N THR A 190 -2.74 -12.76 -10.89
CA THR A 190 -1.33 -12.46 -11.17
C THR A 190 -1.10 -11.25 -12.06
N ASP A 191 -2.11 -10.84 -12.83
CA ASP A 191 -2.08 -9.62 -13.63
C ASP A 191 -3.36 -8.80 -13.48
N PHE A 192 -3.35 -7.89 -12.51
CA PHE A 192 -4.48 -6.97 -12.26
C PHE A 192 -4.87 -6.12 -13.47
N ARG A 193 -3.96 -5.88 -14.41
CA ARG A 193 -4.21 -5.03 -15.59
C ARG A 193 -4.79 -5.80 -16.76
N ASN A 194 -4.87 -7.12 -16.65
CA ASN A 194 -5.47 -7.95 -17.70
C ASN A 194 -6.94 -7.54 -17.92
N PRO A 195 -7.31 -7.05 -19.12
CA PRO A 195 -8.67 -6.61 -19.42
C PRO A 195 -9.70 -7.74 -19.37
N SER A 196 -9.25 -8.99 -19.49
CA SER A 196 -10.10 -10.19 -19.52
C SER A 196 -10.44 -10.75 -18.14
N GLY A 197 -10.23 -9.97 -17.07
CA GLY A 197 -10.62 -10.40 -15.73
C GLY A 197 -9.62 -10.16 -14.62
N GLY A 198 -8.50 -9.49 -14.89
CA GLY A 198 -7.45 -9.24 -13.89
C GLY A 198 -7.91 -8.47 -12.64
N GLN A 199 -9.06 -7.79 -12.71
CA GLN A 199 -9.64 -7.10 -11.54
C GLN A 199 -10.51 -8.01 -10.67
N VAL A 200 -10.81 -9.22 -11.14
CA VAL A 200 -11.56 -10.20 -10.35
C VAL A 200 -10.66 -10.74 -9.25
N ASN A 201 -11.11 -10.64 -7.99
CA ASN A 201 -10.40 -11.26 -6.88
C ASN A 201 -10.75 -12.75 -6.80
N ALA A 202 -9.94 -13.60 -7.44
CA ALA A 202 -10.17 -15.04 -7.48
C ALA A 202 -9.97 -15.71 -6.10
N ALA A 203 -9.28 -15.05 -5.15
CA ALA A 203 -9.16 -15.51 -3.76
C ALA A 203 -10.51 -15.48 -3.01
N LYS A 204 -11.48 -14.70 -3.50
CA LYS A 204 -12.84 -14.57 -2.94
C LYS A 204 -13.90 -15.20 -3.83
N ALA A 205 -13.53 -15.68 -4.99
CA ALA A 205 -14.49 -16.29 -5.92
C ALA A 205 -15.00 -17.63 -5.37
N TRP A 206 -16.30 -17.83 -5.46
CA TRP A 206 -16.92 -19.09 -5.16
C TRP A 206 -16.47 -20.15 -6.18
N ARG A 207 -15.83 -21.20 -5.70
CA ARG A 207 -15.31 -22.29 -6.51
C ARG A 207 -15.69 -23.62 -5.90
N SER A 208 -15.86 -24.64 -6.73
CA SER A 208 -15.98 -26.01 -6.25
C SER A 208 -14.68 -26.44 -5.57
N PRO A 209 -14.72 -26.91 -4.33
CA PRO A 209 -13.53 -27.31 -3.60
C PRO A 209 -12.88 -28.59 -4.16
N GLY A 210 -13.62 -29.35 -4.95
CA GLY A 210 -13.14 -30.64 -5.43
C GLY A 210 -12.63 -31.54 -4.31
N SER A 211 -11.52 -32.23 -4.54
CA SER A 211 -10.92 -33.14 -3.56
C SER A 211 -10.34 -32.47 -2.32
N THR A 212 -10.13 -31.15 -2.30
CA THR A 212 -9.68 -30.43 -1.10
C THR A 212 -10.70 -30.50 0.03
N LEU A 213 -11.99 -30.72 -0.30
CA LEU A 213 -13.05 -30.93 0.68
C LEU A 213 -12.82 -32.18 1.52
N LYS A 214 -12.14 -33.20 0.99
CA LYS A 214 -11.86 -34.47 1.70
C LYS A 214 -11.14 -34.23 3.03
N THR A 215 -10.21 -33.27 3.09
CA THR A 215 -9.51 -32.92 4.34
C THR A 215 -10.50 -32.55 5.45
N PHE A 216 -11.50 -31.73 5.13
CA PHE A 216 -12.52 -31.32 6.10
C PHE A 216 -13.45 -32.47 6.47
N VAL A 217 -13.83 -33.31 5.51
CA VAL A 217 -14.66 -34.48 5.76
C VAL A 217 -13.97 -35.44 6.71
N TYR A 218 -12.70 -35.76 6.47
CA TYR A 218 -11.93 -36.64 7.35
C TYR A 218 -11.68 -36.03 8.71
N ALA A 219 -11.34 -34.74 8.79
CA ALA A 219 -11.16 -34.06 10.07
C ALA A 219 -12.45 -34.05 10.90
N THR A 220 -13.60 -33.81 10.28
CA THR A 220 -14.91 -33.90 10.96
C THR A 220 -15.19 -35.28 11.44
N ALA A 221 -15.02 -36.31 10.59
CA ALA A 221 -15.24 -37.68 10.94
C ALA A 221 -14.34 -38.18 12.09
N ALA A 222 -13.07 -37.75 12.11
CA ALA A 222 -12.15 -38.02 13.20
C ALA A 222 -12.57 -37.31 14.51
N THR A 223 -12.99 -36.03 14.41
CA THR A 223 -13.48 -35.26 15.56
C THR A 223 -14.73 -35.92 16.17
N GLU A 224 -15.63 -36.45 15.35
CA GLU A 224 -16.83 -37.17 15.77
C GLU A 224 -16.53 -38.62 16.18
N ARG A 225 -15.25 -39.04 16.20
CA ARG A 225 -14.82 -40.43 16.52
C ARG A 225 -15.42 -41.50 15.62
N ARG A 226 -15.77 -41.14 14.38
CA ARG A 226 -16.28 -42.09 13.37
C ARG A 226 -15.15 -42.73 12.58
N LEU A 227 -14.00 -42.05 12.50
CA LEU A 227 -12.78 -42.51 11.86
C LEU A 227 -11.60 -42.26 12.79
N ASP A 228 -10.62 -43.13 12.70
CA ASP A 228 -9.29 -42.98 13.27
C ASP A 228 -8.22 -43.24 12.19
N GLU A 229 -6.96 -43.10 12.54
CA GLU A 229 -5.83 -43.28 11.62
C GLU A 229 -5.69 -44.71 11.07
N ASN A 230 -6.31 -45.68 11.70
CA ASN A 230 -6.28 -47.10 11.31
C ASN A 230 -7.57 -47.54 10.59
N THR A 231 -8.54 -46.64 10.44
CA THR A 231 -9.81 -46.96 9.81
C THR A 231 -9.63 -47.21 8.31
N ILE A 232 -9.96 -48.42 7.87
CA ILE A 232 -9.93 -48.81 6.47
C ILE A 232 -11.22 -48.33 5.79
N LEU A 233 -11.09 -47.47 4.81
CA LEU A 233 -12.20 -47.02 3.97
C LEU A 233 -12.25 -47.87 2.69
N LEU A 234 -13.45 -48.38 2.38
CA LEU A 234 -13.71 -49.13 1.17
C LEU A 234 -14.07 -48.12 0.06
N ASP A 235 -13.26 -48.08 -1.00
CA ASP A 235 -13.57 -47.30 -2.20
C ASP A 235 -14.52 -48.11 -3.08
N GLN A 236 -15.82 -47.99 -2.80
CA GLN A 236 -16.88 -48.66 -3.55
C GLN A 236 -17.72 -47.63 -4.28
N SER A 237 -18.20 -48.03 -5.45
CA SER A 237 -19.13 -47.20 -6.23
C SER A 237 -20.49 -47.22 -5.52
N GLU A 238 -20.85 -46.10 -4.90
CA GLU A 238 -22.16 -45.91 -4.29
C GLU A 238 -23.00 -44.92 -5.10
N SER A 239 -24.27 -45.24 -5.28
CA SER A 239 -25.24 -44.37 -5.91
C SER A 239 -26.01 -43.58 -4.86
N PHE A 240 -25.89 -42.26 -4.87
CA PHE A 240 -26.65 -41.35 -4.03
C PHE A 240 -27.80 -40.75 -4.84
N ALA A 241 -29.04 -41.04 -4.41
CA ALA A 241 -30.28 -40.44 -4.95
C ALA A 241 -30.38 -40.45 -6.50
N GLY A 242 -29.88 -41.51 -7.16
CA GLY A 242 -30.02 -41.68 -8.61
C GLY A 242 -28.93 -41.01 -9.45
N TRP A 243 -27.82 -40.59 -8.85
CA TRP A 243 -26.60 -40.10 -9.53
C TRP A 243 -25.53 -41.18 -9.57
#